data_9fa96cea5688e80770f2432d14e32749
#
_entry.id   9fa96cea5688e80770f2432d14e32749
#
_cell.length_a   1.000
_cell.length_b   1.000
_cell.length_c   1.000
_cell.angle_alpha   90.00
_cell.angle_beta   90.00
_cell.angle_gamma   90.00
#
_symmetry.space_group_name_H-M   'P 1'
#
loop_
_entity.id
_entity.type
_entity.pdbx_description
1 polymer ?
#
loop_
_entity_poly.entity_id
_entity_poly.type
_entity_poly.pdbx_seq_one_letter_code
_entity_poly.pdbx_strand_id
1 'polypeptide(L)'
;MRWSGVARSNCCAIWSRAELSRVSAPLASSPNGGLGNGPAGGLRIQFSEVEKRYGMRFALRGVNLAIAAGECVALVGHNGSGKTTLLKIAAQLTRPSRGKVSFFAGENPIPPEEVKCRVGMVGHHTLLYEELTAEENLIFFAKLFGLADPAEKARQALQPVGLAGRAADLVRTFSRGMRQRLSIARALLATPGLLFLDEAGTGLDPEGQHWLGATILRLRDSGCTILMSTHGRNETQGAVTRAIRLDGGKITHDSGAGGDPNEVLVMAAVRDSGEEGQP
;
A
#
# COMPACT_ATOMS: atom_id res chain seq x y z
N MET A 1 24.98 22.51 -6.86
CA MET A 1 25.49 21.28 -7.53
C MET A 1 24.44 20.81 -8.55
N ARG A 2 24.83 20.69 -9.82
CA ARG A 2 23.91 20.27 -10.90
C ARG A 2 23.60 18.78 -10.78
N TRP A 3 22.36 18.43 -10.57
CA TRP A 3 21.84 17.06 -10.61
C TRP A 3 21.73 16.60 -12.07
N SER A 4 22.79 15.98 -12.60
CA SER A 4 22.80 15.44 -13.94
C SER A 4 22.69 13.91 -13.92
N GLY A 5 21.60 13.36 -14.43
CA GLY A 5 21.64 12.12 -15.21
C GLY A 5 21.19 10.82 -14.59
N VAL A 6 21.26 10.58 -13.28
CA VAL A 6 21.06 9.21 -12.71
C VAL A 6 19.64 8.97 -12.15
N ALA A 7 18.93 10.00 -11.71
CA ALA A 7 17.62 9.86 -11.08
C ALA A 7 16.44 9.57 -12.05
N ARG A 8 16.67 9.67 -13.37
CA ARG A 8 15.56 9.59 -14.34
C ARG A 8 15.18 8.18 -14.81
N SER A 9 16.05 7.18 -14.62
CA SER A 9 15.81 5.84 -15.18
C SER A 9 14.96 4.92 -14.30
N ASN A 10 15.01 5.05 -12.98
CA ASN A 10 14.31 4.13 -12.08
C ASN A 10 12.94 4.63 -11.59
N CYS A 11 12.65 5.94 -11.61
CA CYS A 11 11.30 6.46 -11.35
C CYS A 11 10.29 6.01 -12.42
N CYS A 12 10.75 5.72 -13.65
CA CYS A 12 9.89 5.28 -14.74
C CYS A 12 9.26 3.90 -14.54
N ALA A 13 9.73 3.10 -13.59
CA ALA A 13 9.15 1.78 -13.31
C ALA A 13 7.80 1.86 -12.56
N ILE A 14 7.49 2.98 -11.90
CA ILE A 14 6.24 3.16 -11.14
C ILE A 14 5.25 4.03 -11.93
N TRP A 15 5.76 5.00 -12.70
CA TRP A 15 4.95 5.96 -13.46
C TRP A 15 5.52 6.11 -14.87
N SER A 16 4.68 6.12 -15.91
CA SER A 16 5.15 6.37 -17.27
C SER A 16 5.71 7.80 -17.42
N ARG A 17 6.65 7.99 -18.35
CA ARG A 17 7.27 9.31 -18.64
C ARG A 17 6.25 10.41 -18.95
N ALA A 18 5.08 10.03 -19.52
CA ALA A 18 3.97 10.92 -19.83
C ALA A 18 3.17 11.33 -18.57
N GLU A 19 3.19 10.50 -17.51
CA GLU A 19 2.54 10.78 -16.25
C GLU A 19 3.39 11.71 -15.38
N LEU A 20 4.71 11.58 -15.41
CA LEU A 20 5.63 12.48 -14.69
C LEU A 20 5.61 13.92 -15.23
N SER A 21 5.39 14.11 -16.53
CA SER A 21 5.27 15.46 -17.11
C SER A 21 3.97 16.17 -16.72
N ARG A 22 2.93 15.44 -16.35
CA ARG A 22 1.66 16.00 -15.85
C ARG A 22 1.70 16.35 -14.37
N VAL A 23 2.54 15.68 -13.58
CA VAL A 23 2.74 15.96 -12.16
C VAL A 23 3.60 17.22 -11.95
N SER A 24 4.40 17.62 -12.93
CA SER A 24 5.23 18.82 -12.88
C SER A 24 4.51 20.12 -13.31
N ALA A 25 3.26 20.06 -13.77
CA ALA A 25 2.44 21.23 -13.91
C ALA A 25 1.94 21.67 -12.52
N PRO A 26 2.10 22.95 -12.12
CA PRO A 26 1.48 23.43 -10.89
C PRO A 26 -0.02 23.17 -11.01
N LEU A 27 -0.59 22.46 -10.03
CA LEU A 27 -2.03 22.30 -9.88
C LEU A 27 -2.61 23.72 -9.89
N ALA A 28 -3.34 24.05 -10.95
CA ALA A 28 -4.04 25.31 -11.04
C ALA A 28 -4.87 25.47 -9.76
N SER A 29 -4.61 26.54 -9.05
CA SER A 29 -5.32 26.92 -7.83
C SER A 29 -6.82 26.92 -8.10
N SER A 30 -7.51 25.87 -7.68
CA SER A 30 -8.97 25.89 -7.61
C SER A 30 -9.37 26.90 -6.53
N PRO A 31 -10.26 27.84 -6.84
CA PRO A 31 -10.69 28.82 -5.85
C PRO A 31 -11.60 28.13 -4.82
N ASN A 32 -11.20 28.23 -3.55
CA ASN A 32 -12.03 28.05 -2.36
C ASN A 32 -12.76 26.71 -2.16
N GLY A 33 -12.06 25.78 -1.55
CA GLY A 33 -12.63 24.71 -0.74
C GLY A 33 -11.59 24.35 0.30
N GLY A 34 -11.70 24.90 1.52
CA GLY A 34 -10.77 24.64 2.60
C GLY A 34 -10.67 23.15 2.87
N LEU A 35 -9.61 22.53 2.39
CA LEU A 35 -9.18 21.20 2.83
C LEU A 35 -8.60 21.38 4.24
N GLY A 36 -9.47 21.19 5.24
CA GLY A 36 -9.04 21.10 6.62
C GLY A 36 -7.92 20.07 6.76
N ASN A 37 -6.93 20.40 7.58
CA ASN A 37 -5.82 19.53 8.00
C ASN A 37 -6.30 18.35 8.90
N GLY A 38 -7.39 17.69 8.53
CA GLY A 38 -7.84 16.44 9.11
C GLY A 38 -7.35 15.25 8.26
N PRO A 39 -7.27 14.04 8.80
CA PRO A 39 -6.96 12.85 8.03
C PRO A 39 -7.91 12.81 6.82
N ALA A 40 -7.37 12.67 5.63
CA ALA A 40 -8.17 12.56 4.43
C ALA A 40 -9.13 11.38 4.63
N GLY A 41 -10.43 11.63 4.74
CA GLY A 41 -11.43 10.59 4.99
C GLY A 41 -11.19 9.39 4.09
N GLY A 42 -11.39 8.19 4.60
CA GLY A 42 -11.17 6.95 3.89
C GLY A 42 -11.90 6.95 2.55
N LEU A 43 -11.32 6.29 1.58
CA LEU A 43 -11.89 6.12 0.26
C LEU A 43 -12.49 4.73 0.12
N ARG A 44 -13.68 4.63 -0.46
CA ARG A 44 -14.25 3.36 -0.89
C ARG A 44 -13.60 2.93 -2.21
N ILE A 45 -13.29 1.64 -2.33
CA ILE A 45 -12.78 1.05 -3.58
C ILE A 45 -13.69 -0.08 -4.03
N GLN A 46 -13.96 -0.17 -5.33
CA GLN A 46 -14.82 -1.19 -5.93
C GLN A 46 -14.15 -1.82 -7.13
N PHE A 47 -14.05 -3.14 -7.12
CA PHE A 47 -13.61 -3.99 -8.22
C PHE A 47 -14.84 -4.58 -8.89
N SER A 48 -14.94 -4.46 -10.23
CA SER A 48 -16.05 -4.99 -11.02
C SER A 48 -15.50 -5.86 -12.14
N GLU A 49 -15.76 -7.17 -12.07
CA GLU A 49 -15.33 -8.18 -13.04
C GLU A 49 -13.84 -8.09 -13.40
N VAL A 50 -12.98 -7.87 -12.37
CA VAL A 50 -11.54 -7.64 -12.58
C VAL A 50 -10.85 -8.94 -12.95
N GLU A 51 -10.28 -8.97 -14.16
CA GLU A 51 -9.40 -10.02 -14.64
C GLU A 51 -8.00 -9.50 -14.89
N LYS A 52 -6.98 -10.33 -14.63
CA LYS A 52 -5.60 -10.07 -15.01
C LYS A 52 -4.95 -11.30 -15.59
N ARG A 53 -4.35 -11.13 -16.76
CA ARG A 53 -3.59 -12.17 -17.46
C ARG A 53 -2.15 -11.73 -17.64
N TYR A 54 -1.24 -12.68 -17.48
CA TYR A 54 0.16 -12.56 -17.84
C TYR A 54 0.46 -13.69 -18.83
N GLY A 55 0.51 -13.35 -20.11
CA GLY A 55 0.56 -14.33 -21.20
C GLY A 55 -0.69 -15.23 -21.14
N MET A 56 -0.47 -16.55 -21.05
CA MET A 56 -1.55 -17.56 -20.99
C MET A 56 -2.08 -17.80 -19.56
N ARG A 57 -1.45 -17.24 -18.52
CA ARG A 57 -1.85 -17.49 -17.13
C ARG A 57 -2.76 -16.38 -16.62
N PHE A 58 -3.87 -16.77 -16.00
CA PHE A 58 -4.72 -15.87 -15.26
C PHE A 58 -4.18 -15.69 -13.85
N ALA A 59 -3.90 -14.45 -13.46
CA ALA A 59 -3.61 -14.08 -12.09
C ALA A 59 -4.88 -13.69 -11.32
N LEU A 60 -5.89 -13.13 -12.01
CA LEU A 60 -7.22 -12.83 -11.46
C LEU A 60 -8.28 -13.21 -12.48
N ARG A 61 -9.45 -13.67 -11.99
CA ARG A 61 -10.53 -14.26 -12.80
C ARG A 61 -11.88 -13.71 -12.38
N GLY A 62 -12.26 -12.52 -12.85
CA GLY A 62 -13.58 -11.94 -12.61
C GLY A 62 -13.82 -11.57 -11.13
N VAL A 63 -12.85 -10.89 -10.50
CA VAL A 63 -12.94 -10.47 -9.10
C VAL A 63 -13.96 -9.34 -8.97
N ASN A 64 -14.97 -9.56 -8.13
CA ASN A 64 -15.94 -8.58 -7.67
C ASN A 64 -15.73 -8.36 -6.18
N LEU A 65 -15.41 -7.12 -5.77
CA LEU A 65 -15.13 -6.77 -4.39
C LEU A 65 -15.42 -5.29 -4.16
N ALA A 66 -16.12 -4.98 -3.09
CA ALA A 66 -16.26 -3.63 -2.58
C ALA A 66 -15.64 -3.55 -1.18
N ILE A 67 -14.83 -2.53 -0.93
CA ILE A 67 -14.21 -2.24 0.36
C ILE A 67 -14.72 -0.86 0.78
N ALA A 68 -15.35 -0.79 1.95
CA ALA A 68 -15.90 0.44 2.48
C ALA A 68 -14.78 1.39 2.97
N ALA A 69 -15.11 2.67 3.08
CA ALA A 69 -14.21 3.67 3.65
C ALA A 69 -13.91 3.33 5.13
N GLY A 70 -12.63 3.37 5.50
CA GLY A 70 -12.18 3.03 6.85
C GLY A 70 -12.13 1.53 7.18
N GLU A 71 -12.45 0.65 6.22
CA GLU A 71 -12.37 -0.80 6.39
C GLU A 71 -10.91 -1.27 6.32
N CYS A 72 -10.53 -2.21 7.17
CA CYS A 72 -9.24 -2.89 7.12
C CYS A 72 -9.44 -4.34 6.69
N VAL A 73 -9.07 -4.65 5.46
CA VAL A 73 -9.31 -5.95 4.82
C VAL A 73 -8.01 -6.73 4.68
N ALA A 74 -7.99 -7.96 5.20
CA ALA A 74 -6.90 -8.90 4.99
C ALA A 74 -7.18 -9.80 3.78
N LEU A 75 -6.21 -9.89 2.87
CA LEU A 75 -6.17 -10.86 1.79
C LEU A 75 -5.31 -12.04 2.20
N VAL A 76 -5.88 -13.24 2.22
CA VAL A 76 -5.18 -14.49 2.50
C VAL A 76 -5.27 -15.45 1.32
N GLY A 77 -4.38 -16.44 1.28
CA GLY A 77 -4.30 -17.45 0.24
C GLY A 77 -2.86 -17.84 -0.04
N HIS A 78 -2.66 -18.97 -0.69
CA HIS A 78 -1.34 -19.50 -1.03
C HIS A 78 -0.54 -18.56 -1.96
N ASN A 79 0.76 -18.82 -2.09
CA ASN A 79 1.62 -18.09 -3.03
C ASN A 79 1.11 -18.30 -4.47
N GLY A 80 1.02 -17.20 -5.23
CA GLY A 80 0.46 -17.23 -6.59
C GLY A 80 -1.07 -17.17 -6.67
N SER A 81 -1.81 -17.07 -5.57
CA SER A 81 -3.28 -16.96 -5.57
C SER A 81 -3.82 -15.66 -6.17
N GLY A 82 -2.96 -14.62 -6.35
CA GLY A 82 -3.33 -13.34 -6.97
C GLY A 82 -3.32 -12.13 -6.03
N LYS A 83 -2.97 -12.28 -4.73
CA LYS A 83 -2.96 -11.20 -3.71
C LYS A 83 -2.18 -9.98 -4.18
N THR A 84 -0.89 -10.14 -4.48
CA THR A 84 -0.01 -9.07 -4.97
C THR A 84 -0.54 -8.42 -6.25
N THR A 85 -1.15 -9.22 -7.15
CA THR A 85 -1.73 -8.69 -8.39
C THR A 85 -2.95 -7.82 -8.10
N LEU A 86 -3.82 -8.23 -7.19
CA LEU A 86 -4.99 -7.45 -6.78
C LEU A 86 -4.55 -6.14 -6.12
N LEU A 87 -3.57 -6.18 -5.20
CA LEU A 87 -3.00 -4.99 -4.56
C LEU A 87 -2.37 -4.03 -5.58
N LYS A 88 -1.60 -4.53 -6.55
CA LYS A 88 -1.02 -3.69 -7.61
C LYS A 88 -2.07 -3.04 -8.51
N ILE A 89 -3.17 -3.72 -8.79
CA ILE A 89 -4.30 -3.15 -9.54
C ILE A 89 -5.02 -2.09 -8.69
N ALA A 90 -5.26 -2.37 -7.42
CA ALA A 90 -5.86 -1.42 -6.47
C ALA A 90 -5.01 -0.14 -6.34
N ALA A 91 -3.68 -0.30 -6.24
CA ALA A 91 -2.72 0.81 -6.19
C ALA A 91 -2.49 1.49 -7.55
N GLN A 92 -3.19 1.07 -8.61
CA GLN A 92 -3.03 1.57 -9.98
C GLN A 92 -1.62 1.40 -10.58
N LEU A 93 -0.81 0.49 -10.03
CA LEU A 93 0.52 0.15 -10.54
C LEU A 93 0.45 -0.76 -11.77
N THR A 94 -0.67 -1.45 -11.98
CA THR A 94 -0.94 -2.24 -13.18
C THR A 94 -2.41 -2.16 -13.55
N ARG A 95 -2.70 -2.18 -14.85
CA ARG A 95 -4.08 -2.17 -15.34
C ARG A 95 -4.66 -3.58 -15.36
N PRO A 96 -5.95 -3.78 -15.05
CA PRO A 96 -6.63 -5.05 -15.29
C PRO A 96 -6.65 -5.36 -16.80
N SER A 97 -6.74 -6.65 -17.16
CA SER A 97 -6.95 -7.08 -18.55
C SER A 97 -8.41 -6.93 -18.98
N ARG A 98 -9.34 -7.05 -18.03
CA ARG A 98 -10.79 -6.84 -18.17
C ARG A 98 -11.37 -6.33 -16.86
N GLY A 99 -12.55 -5.74 -16.91
CA GLY A 99 -13.19 -5.15 -15.74
C GLY A 99 -12.61 -3.78 -15.38
N LYS A 100 -12.98 -3.25 -14.24
CA LYS A 100 -12.56 -1.92 -13.77
C LYS A 100 -12.43 -1.85 -12.27
N VAL A 101 -11.63 -0.89 -11.80
CA VAL A 101 -11.57 -0.46 -10.40
C VAL A 101 -12.06 0.97 -10.32
N SER A 102 -12.95 1.24 -9.40
CA SER A 102 -13.57 2.55 -9.17
C SER A 102 -13.31 2.99 -7.74
N PHE A 103 -13.13 4.29 -7.54
CA PHE A 103 -12.83 4.90 -6.26
C PHE A 103 -13.88 5.96 -5.93
N PHE A 104 -14.19 6.12 -4.64
CA PHE A 104 -15.25 7.03 -4.20
C PHE A 104 -14.85 7.73 -2.90
N ALA A 105 -15.21 9.01 -2.80
CA ALA A 105 -15.22 9.78 -1.55
C ALA A 105 -16.69 9.96 -1.13
N GLY A 106 -17.12 9.24 -0.10
CA GLY A 106 -18.56 9.06 0.16
C GLY A 106 -19.22 8.40 -1.05
N GLU A 107 -20.26 9.02 -1.60
CA GLU A 107 -20.97 8.53 -2.80
C GLU A 107 -20.38 9.09 -4.12
N ASN A 108 -19.47 10.05 -4.05
CA ASN A 108 -18.94 10.70 -5.26
C ASN A 108 -17.78 9.88 -5.85
N PRO A 109 -17.84 9.52 -7.14
CA PRO A 109 -16.74 8.86 -7.82
C PRO A 109 -15.56 9.81 -7.96
N ILE A 110 -14.36 9.29 -7.75
CA ILE A 110 -13.10 10.03 -7.90
C ILE A 110 -12.36 9.51 -9.14
N PRO A 111 -11.89 10.38 -10.03
CA PRO A 111 -11.03 9.99 -11.14
C PRO A 111 -9.75 9.27 -10.64
N PRO A 112 -9.29 8.22 -11.33
CA PRO A 112 -8.09 7.49 -10.95
C PRO A 112 -6.85 8.38 -10.75
N GLU A 113 -6.73 9.45 -11.53
CA GLU A 113 -5.62 10.41 -11.46
C GLU A 113 -5.56 11.13 -10.11
N GLU A 114 -6.71 11.49 -9.55
CA GLU A 114 -6.81 12.18 -8.26
C GLU A 114 -6.56 11.26 -7.08
N VAL A 115 -6.85 9.96 -7.24
CA VAL A 115 -6.62 8.96 -6.20
C VAL A 115 -5.12 8.71 -5.97
N LYS A 116 -4.29 8.85 -7.00
CA LYS A 116 -2.84 8.54 -6.93
C LYS A 116 -2.11 9.27 -5.81
N CYS A 117 -2.45 10.53 -5.55
CA CYS A 117 -1.85 11.32 -4.47
C CYS A 117 -2.36 10.93 -3.08
N ARG A 118 -3.40 10.08 -3.01
CA ARG A 118 -4.06 9.63 -1.77
C ARG A 118 -3.82 8.14 -1.50
N VAL A 119 -2.94 7.49 -2.27
CA VAL A 119 -2.59 6.07 -2.15
C VAL A 119 -1.21 5.91 -1.55
N GLY A 120 -1.11 5.11 -0.48
CA GLY A 120 0.13 4.55 0.03
C GLY A 120 0.27 3.10 -0.40
N MET A 121 1.49 2.69 -0.80
CA MET A 121 1.79 1.29 -1.11
C MET A 121 3.10 0.87 -0.49
N VAL A 122 3.06 -0.22 0.26
CA VAL A 122 4.24 -0.98 0.71
C VAL A 122 4.19 -2.34 0.02
N GLY A 123 5.18 -2.64 -0.78
CA GLY A 123 5.27 -3.90 -1.51
C GLY A 123 6.50 -4.69 -1.12
N HIS A 124 6.66 -5.85 -1.75
CA HIS A 124 7.84 -6.70 -1.58
C HIS A 124 9.15 -5.95 -1.92
N HIS A 125 9.13 -5.05 -2.92
CA HIS A 125 10.21 -4.10 -3.18
C HIS A 125 9.95 -2.80 -2.45
N THR A 126 10.93 -2.35 -1.67
CA THR A 126 10.81 -1.16 -0.81
C THR A 126 10.69 0.15 -1.58
N LEU A 127 11.06 0.15 -2.88
CA LEU A 127 11.07 1.33 -3.75
C LEU A 127 11.92 2.49 -3.18
N LEU A 128 13.00 2.16 -2.49
CA LEU A 128 13.95 3.10 -1.92
C LEU A 128 15.19 3.20 -2.81
N TYR A 129 15.80 4.36 -2.84
CA TYR A 129 17.06 4.61 -3.50
C TYR A 129 18.20 4.30 -2.53
N GLU A 130 18.97 3.26 -2.80
CA GLU A 130 20.02 2.78 -1.89
C GLU A 130 21.19 3.75 -1.75
N GLU A 131 21.44 4.59 -2.76
CA GLU A 131 22.49 5.60 -2.80
C GLU A 131 22.10 6.92 -2.12
N LEU A 132 20.87 7.05 -1.66
CA LEU A 132 20.41 8.18 -0.88
C LEU A 132 20.36 7.82 0.61
N THR A 133 20.46 8.84 1.46
CA THR A 133 20.20 8.69 2.89
C THR A 133 18.70 8.46 3.15
N ALA A 134 18.36 8.06 4.36
CA ALA A 134 16.96 7.87 4.75
C ALA A 134 16.16 9.18 4.62
N GLU A 135 16.72 10.29 5.07
CA GLU A 135 16.08 11.62 4.96
C GLU A 135 15.95 12.04 3.50
N GLU A 136 17.00 11.91 2.68
CA GLU A 136 16.96 12.27 1.25
C GLU A 136 15.92 11.45 0.47
N ASN A 137 15.77 10.15 0.77
CA ASN A 137 14.71 9.33 0.21
C ASN A 137 13.34 9.95 0.50
N LEU A 138 13.05 10.25 1.75
CA LEU A 138 11.75 10.80 2.14
C LEU A 138 11.53 12.21 1.58
N ILE A 139 12.57 13.07 1.53
CA ILE A 139 12.51 14.39 0.88
C ILE A 139 12.17 14.25 -0.61
N PHE A 140 12.79 13.28 -1.29
CA PHE A 140 12.52 13.01 -2.70
C PHE A 140 11.05 12.67 -2.93
N PHE A 141 10.49 11.73 -2.14
CA PHE A 141 9.07 11.36 -2.26
C PHE A 141 8.13 12.47 -1.81
N ALA A 142 8.46 13.22 -0.76
CA ALA A 142 7.67 14.37 -0.33
C ALA A 142 7.54 15.44 -1.44
N LYS A 143 8.65 15.72 -2.14
CA LYS A 143 8.64 16.61 -3.32
C LYS A 143 7.83 16.03 -4.48
N LEU A 144 7.93 14.71 -4.72
CA LEU A 144 7.16 14.02 -5.76
C LEU A 144 5.65 14.10 -5.49
N PHE A 145 5.25 14.02 -4.22
CA PHE A 145 3.86 14.17 -3.79
C PHE A 145 3.40 15.64 -3.69
N GLY A 146 4.28 16.61 -3.95
CA GLY A 146 3.95 18.03 -3.87
C GLY A 146 3.69 18.53 -2.45
N LEU A 147 4.26 17.87 -1.43
CA LEU A 147 4.05 18.25 -0.04
C LEU A 147 4.79 19.55 0.29
N ALA A 148 4.16 20.42 1.09
CA ALA A 148 4.82 21.58 1.67
C ALA A 148 5.93 21.09 2.66
N ASP A 149 7.02 21.85 2.74
CA ASP A 149 8.13 21.61 3.67
C ASP A 149 8.66 20.16 3.63
N PRO A 150 9.13 19.67 2.46
CA PRO A 150 9.54 18.28 2.28
C PRO A 150 10.58 17.80 3.30
N ALA A 151 11.51 18.66 3.73
CA ALA A 151 12.53 18.31 4.70
C ALA A 151 11.93 18.08 6.09
N GLU A 152 11.00 18.95 6.52
CA GLU A 152 10.32 18.79 7.80
C GLU A 152 9.42 17.54 7.80
N LYS A 153 8.67 17.31 6.70
CA LYS A 153 7.86 16.09 6.54
C LYS A 153 8.70 14.83 6.59
N ALA A 154 9.89 14.83 5.99
CA ALA A 154 10.82 13.71 6.06
C ALA A 154 11.28 13.44 7.50
N ARG A 155 11.69 14.45 8.23
CA ARG A 155 12.10 14.30 9.65
C ARG A 155 10.96 13.79 10.52
N GLN A 156 9.76 14.34 10.36
CA GLN A 156 8.56 13.89 11.08
C GLN A 156 8.23 12.42 10.78
N ALA A 157 8.38 11.98 9.53
CA ALA A 157 8.09 10.60 9.14
C ALA A 157 9.12 9.58 9.64
N LEU A 158 10.36 9.98 9.92
CA LEU A 158 11.41 9.11 10.49
C LEU A 158 11.19 8.81 11.97
N GLN A 159 10.51 9.66 12.71
CA GLN A 159 10.29 9.53 14.16
C GLN A 159 9.49 8.25 14.51
N PRO A 160 8.24 8.06 13.99
CA PRO A 160 7.41 6.94 14.38
C PRO A 160 7.93 5.58 13.93
N VAL A 161 8.84 5.54 12.94
CA VAL A 161 9.48 4.31 12.46
C VAL A 161 10.80 3.98 13.18
N GLY A 162 11.22 4.82 14.14
CA GLY A 162 12.44 4.62 14.93
C GLY A 162 13.73 4.85 14.14
N LEU A 163 13.70 5.64 13.06
CA LEU A 163 14.85 5.90 12.18
C LEU A 163 15.38 7.34 12.27
N ALA A 164 14.90 8.14 13.22
CA ALA A 164 15.34 9.54 13.36
C ALA A 164 16.85 9.67 13.60
N GLY A 165 17.45 8.80 14.43
CA GLY A 165 18.90 8.77 14.68
C GLY A 165 19.74 8.25 13.50
N ARG A 166 19.10 7.79 12.44
CA ARG A 166 19.71 7.22 11.23
C ARG A 166 19.37 8.01 9.96
N ALA A 167 18.84 9.23 10.12
CA ALA A 167 18.39 10.08 9.02
C ALA A 167 19.47 10.32 7.95
N ALA A 168 20.73 10.51 8.37
CA ALA A 168 21.87 10.78 7.51
C ALA A 168 22.57 9.51 6.97
N ASP A 169 22.15 8.30 7.39
CA ASP A 169 22.75 7.07 6.94
C ASP A 169 22.25 6.67 5.55
N LEU A 170 23.13 6.15 4.70
CA LEU A 170 22.78 5.63 3.38
C LEU A 170 21.90 4.39 3.50
N VAL A 171 20.84 4.32 2.71
CA VAL A 171 19.88 3.21 2.76
C VAL A 171 20.51 1.85 2.43
N ARG A 172 21.55 1.80 1.61
CA ARG A 172 22.33 0.56 1.34
C ARG A 172 22.92 -0.08 2.60
N THR A 173 23.18 0.72 3.66
CA THR A 173 23.71 0.22 4.94
C THR A 173 22.64 -0.30 5.89
N PHE A 174 21.36 -0.13 5.53
CA PHE A 174 20.24 -0.53 6.36
C PHE A 174 20.01 -2.04 6.35
N SER A 175 19.65 -2.60 7.51
CA SER A 175 19.11 -3.96 7.58
C SER A 175 17.80 -4.07 6.78
N ARG A 176 17.38 -5.31 6.48
CA ARG A 176 16.08 -5.54 5.81
C ARG A 176 14.92 -4.90 6.58
N GLY A 177 14.89 -5.05 7.91
CA GLY A 177 13.85 -4.45 8.77
C GLY A 177 13.87 -2.92 8.74
N MET A 178 15.07 -2.29 8.77
CA MET A 178 15.19 -0.82 8.66
C MET A 178 14.70 -0.32 7.30
N ARG A 179 15.04 -1.01 6.21
CA ARG A 179 14.51 -0.67 4.86
C ARG A 179 12.99 -0.81 4.81
N GLN A 180 12.43 -1.84 5.43
CA GLN A 180 10.99 -2.03 5.50
C GLN A 180 10.31 -0.90 6.29
N ARG A 181 10.84 -0.54 7.48
CA ARG A 181 10.34 0.60 8.27
C ARG A 181 10.40 1.92 7.49
N LEU A 182 11.48 2.17 6.75
CA LEU A 182 11.60 3.36 5.90
C LEU A 182 10.61 3.34 4.72
N SER A 183 10.34 2.15 4.12
CA SER A 183 9.33 1.99 3.08
C SER A 183 7.93 2.29 3.59
N ILE A 184 7.62 1.91 4.83
CA ILE A 184 6.34 2.26 5.49
C ILE A 184 6.28 3.78 5.72
N ALA A 185 7.36 4.41 6.25
CA ALA A 185 7.42 5.87 6.41
C ALA A 185 7.15 6.59 5.08
N ARG A 186 7.75 6.12 3.99
CA ARG A 186 7.52 6.64 2.63
C ARG A 186 6.05 6.54 2.21
N ALA A 187 5.42 5.40 2.45
CA ALA A 187 4.02 5.18 2.06
C ALA A 187 3.04 6.07 2.84
N LEU A 188 3.42 6.48 4.06
CA LEU A 188 2.59 7.30 4.95
C LEU A 188 2.84 8.80 4.82
N LEU A 189 3.86 9.24 4.07
CA LEU A 189 4.24 10.66 3.93
C LEU A 189 3.07 11.57 3.55
N ALA A 190 2.23 11.13 2.62
CA ALA A 190 1.10 11.91 2.09
C ALA A 190 -0.21 11.68 2.86
N THR A 191 -0.16 11.07 4.06
CA THR A 191 -1.37 10.71 4.83
C THR A 191 -2.45 10.06 3.95
N PRO A 192 -2.19 8.83 3.45
CA PRO A 192 -3.04 8.22 2.43
C PRO A 192 -4.46 7.95 2.91
N GLY A 193 -5.45 8.13 2.04
CA GLY A 193 -6.82 7.69 2.27
C GLY A 193 -7.03 6.21 1.95
N LEU A 194 -6.11 5.62 1.14
CA LEU A 194 -6.01 4.19 0.82
C LEU A 194 -4.60 3.71 1.07
N LEU A 195 -4.43 2.65 1.86
CA LEU A 195 -3.14 2.02 2.12
C LEU A 195 -3.16 0.56 1.67
N PHE A 196 -2.20 0.21 0.82
CA PHE A 196 -2.02 -1.15 0.34
C PHE A 196 -0.72 -1.72 0.91
N LEU A 197 -0.81 -2.88 1.57
CA LEU A 197 0.31 -3.55 2.23
C LEU A 197 0.48 -4.96 1.65
N ASP A 198 1.56 -5.19 0.92
CA ASP A 198 1.86 -6.51 0.36
C ASP A 198 2.96 -7.17 1.21
N GLU A 199 2.54 -8.05 2.12
CA GLU A 199 3.40 -8.76 3.07
C GLU A 199 4.33 -7.81 3.87
N ALA A 200 3.78 -6.69 4.33
CA ALA A 200 4.57 -5.61 4.94
C ALA A 200 5.26 -6.01 6.25
N GLY A 201 4.79 -7.05 6.94
CA GLY A 201 5.40 -7.61 8.15
C GLY A 201 6.62 -8.49 7.88
N THR A 202 6.81 -8.93 6.62
CA THR A 202 7.90 -9.83 6.26
C THR A 202 9.28 -9.16 6.44
N GLY A 203 10.13 -9.78 7.25
CA GLY A 203 11.50 -9.28 7.54
C GLY A 203 11.56 -8.28 8.69
N LEU A 204 10.44 -7.99 9.35
CA LEU A 204 10.43 -7.31 10.63
C LEU A 204 10.66 -8.33 11.77
N ASP A 205 11.37 -7.90 12.81
CA ASP A 205 11.47 -8.59 14.08
C ASP A 205 10.12 -8.55 14.83
N PRO A 206 9.91 -9.33 15.90
CA PRO A 206 8.67 -9.35 16.65
C PRO A 206 8.22 -7.97 17.14
N GLU A 207 9.16 -7.12 17.57
CA GLU A 207 8.88 -5.74 17.99
C GLU A 207 8.40 -4.90 16.81
N GLY A 208 9.04 -5.05 15.64
CA GLY A 208 8.64 -4.38 14.39
C GLY A 208 7.27 -4.82 13.89
N GLN A 209 6.93 -6.10 14.02
CA GLN A 209 5.59 -6.61 13.69
C GLN A 209 4.53 -6.03 14.63
N HIS A 210 4.82 -5.98 15.93
CA HIS A 210 3.93 -5.37 16.91
C HIS A 210 3.70 -3.88 16.64
N TRP A 211 4.80 -3.14 16.36
CA TRP A 211 4.74 -1.73 15.96
C TRP A 211 3.91 -1.54 14.67
N LEU A 212 4.08 -2.41 13.66
CA LEU A 212 3.30 -2.35 12.41
C LEU A 212 1.81 -2.54 12.68
N GLY A 213 1.43 -3.56 13.47
CA GLY A 213 0.05 -3.83 13.85
C GLY A 213 -0.59 -2.63 14.56
N ALA A 214 0.10 -2.05 15.54
CA ALA A 214 -0.35 -0.84 16.24
C ALA A 214 -0.48 0.37 15.29
N THR A 215 0.39 0.45 14.26
CA THR A 215 0.33 1.51 13.26
C THR A 215 -0.87 1.32 12.33
N ILE A 216 -1.15 0.09 11.87
CA ILE A 216 -2.32 -0.24 11.07
C ILE A 216 -3.60 0.08 11.83
N LEU A 217 -3.68 -0.29 13.11
CA LEU A 217 -4.83 0.00 13.99
C LEU A 217 -5.10 1.52 14.06
N ARG A 218 -4.07 2.33 14.34
CA ARG A 218 -4.20 3.79 14.40
C ARG A 218 -4.65 4.40 13.06
N LEU A 219 -4.11 3.92 11.94
CA LEU A 219 -4.49 4.38 10.60
C LEU A 219 -5.95 4.06 10.29
N ARG A 220 -6.41 2.84 10.59
CA ARG A 220 -7.82 2.45 10.47
C ARG A 220 -8.71 3.36 11.31
N ASP A 221 -8.35 3.56 12.58
CA ASP A 221 -9.14 4.38 13.52
C ASP A 221 -9.17 5.87 13.12
N SER A 222 -8.15 6.33 12.35
CA SER A 222 -8.17 7.65 11.71
C SER A 222 -8.99 7.69 10.41
N GLY A 223 -9.61 6.57 10.01
CA GLY A 223 -10.47 6.47 8.83
C GLY A 223 -9.77 6.06 7.54
N CYS A 224 -8.47 5.70 7.57
CA CYS A 224 -7.78 5.18 6.39
C CYS A 224 -8.34 3.80 6.00
N THR A 225 -8.63 3.61 4.73
CA THR A 225 -9.03 2.30 4.19
C THR A 225 -7.79 1.48 3.88
N ILE A 226 -7.72 0.25 4.37
CA ILE A 226 -6.53 -0.57 4.29
C ILE A 226 -6.86 -1.91 3.62
N LEU A 227 -6.05 -2.29 2.63
CA LEU A 227 -6.08 -3.63 2.03
C LEU A 227 -4.69 -4.24 2.13
N MET A 228 -4.57 -5.35 2.84
CA MET A 228 -3.28 -5.96 3.13
C MET A 228 -3.25 -7.45 2.81
N SER A 229 -2.14 -7.93 2.23
CA SER A 229 -1.85 -9.35 2.20
C SER A 229 -1.07 -9.76 3.46
N THR A 230 -1.45 -10.88 4.07
CA THR A 230 -0.80 -11.41 5.26
C THR A 230 -0.83 -12.94 5.25
N HIS A 231 0.17 -13.57 5.88
CA HIS A 231 0.23 -15.01 6.12
C HIS A 231 -0.19 -15.41 7.54
N GLY A 232 -0.47 -14.45 8.43
CA GLY A 232 -0.73 -14.78 9.84
C GLY A 232 -1.49 -13.73 10.65
N ARG A 233 -2.02 -14.19 11.80
CA ARG A 233 -2.77 -13.38 12.76
C ARG A 233 -1.92 -12.35 13.50
N ASN A 234 -0.63 -12.65 13.69
CA ASN A 234 0.26 -11.82 14.53
C ASN A 234 0.54 -10.45 13.92
N GLU A 235 0.43 -10.32 12.59
CA GLU A 235 0.66 -9.07 11.88
C GLU A 235 -0.53 -8.09 11.95
N THR A 236 -1.71 -8.60 12.30
CA THR A 236 -2.96 -7.82 12.19
C THR A 236 -3.45 -7.24 13.51
N GLN A 237 -3.06 -7.81 14.65
CA GLN A 237 -3.35 -7.35 16.05
C GLN A 237 -4.77 -6.78 16.26
N GLY A 238 -5.80 -7.42 15.70
CA GLY A 238 -7.18 -6.94 15.82
C GLY A 238 -7.54 -5.72 14.97
N ALA A 239 -6.62 -5.25 14.12
CA ALA A 239 -6.91 -4.15 13.21
C ALA A 239 -7.81 -4.57 12.04
N VAL A 240 -7.77 -5.84 11.64
CA VAL A 240 -8.55 -6.39 10.53
C VAL A 240 -10.02 -6.47 10.88
N THR A 241 -10.86 -5.87 10.04
CA THR A 241 -12.32 -5.87 10.17
C THR A 241 -13.00 -6.88 9.25
N ARG A 242 -12.28 -7.37 8.24
CA ARG A 242 -12.77 -8.33 7.24
C ARG A 242 -11.61 -9.10 6.65
N ALA A 243 -11.79 -10.40 6.40
CA ALA A 243 -10.79 -11.21 5.74
C ALA A 243 -11.37 -11.87 4.50
N ILE A 244 -10.57 -11.90 3.42
CA ILE A 244 -10.95 -12.41 2.11
C ILE A 244 -9.90 -13.43 1.68
N ARG A 245 -10.35 -14.61 1.28
CA ARG A 245 -9.49 -15.64 0.71
C ARG A 245 -9.51 -15.59 -0.80
N LEU A 246 -8.32 -15.47 -1.38
CA LEU A 246 -8.08 -15.68 -2.81
C LEU A 246 -7.52 -17.08 -3.05
N ASP A 247 -8.08 -17.76 -4.05
CA ASP A 247 -7.57 -19.04 -4.55
C ASP A 247 -7.74 -19.09 -6.08
N GLY A 248 -6.65 -19.46 -6.80
CA GLY A 248 -6.65 -19.52 -8.27
C GLY A 248 -7.12 -18.24 -8.96
N GLY A 249 -6.92 -17.07 -8.35
CA GLY A 249 -7.34 -15.77 -8.87
C GLY A 249 -8.82 -15.42 -8.65
N LYS A 250 -9.55 -16.17 -7.83
CA LYS A 250 -10.95 -15.93 -7.44
C LYS A 250 -11.09 -15.71 -5.95
N ILE A 251 -12.10 -14.95 -5.55
CA ILE A 251 -12.51 -14.89 -4.14
C ILE A 251 -13.31 -16.17 -3.85
N THR A 252 -12.83 -16.95 -2.88
CA THR A 252 -13.48 -18.21 -2.46
C THR A 252 -14.19 -18.09 -1.12
N HIS A 253 -13.70 -17.22 -0.25
CA HIS A 253 -14.31 -16.93 1.04
C HIS A 253 -14.19 -15.43 1.33
N ASP A 254 -15.19 -14.91 2.00
CA ASP A 254 -15.26 -13.51 2.43
C ASP A 254 -16.05 -13.49 3.75
N SER A 255 -15.43 -13.02 4.83
CA SER A 255 -16.12 -12.93 6.12
C SER A 255 -17.24 -11.90 6.12
N GLY A 256 -17.29 -11.03 5.12
CA GLY A 256 -18.26 -9.94 5.05
C GLY A 256 -17.97 -8.81 6.05
N ALA A 257 -18.66 -7.70 5.86
CA ALA A 257 -18.63 -6.59 6.81
C ALA A 257 -19.36 -7.00 8.10
N GLY A 258 -18.62 -7.07 9.22
CA GLY A 258 -19.17 -7.48 10.52
C GLY A 258 -19.12 -8.99 10.83
N GLY A 259 -18.63 -9.82 9.89
CA GLY A 259 -18.30 -11.22 10.18
C GLY A 259 -16.97 -11.36 10.93
N ASP A 260 -16.70 -12.53 11.50
CA ASP A 260 -15.41 -12.78 12.18
C ASP A 260 -14.29 -13.02 11.15
N PRO A 261 -13.34 -12.10 11.00
CA PRO A 261 -12.21 -12.28 10.08
C PRO A 261 -11.33 -13.48 10.49
N ASN A 262 -11.35 -13.89 11.76
CA ASN A 262 -10.54 -15.00 12.26
C ASN A 262 -10.91 -16.33 11.64
N GLU A 263 -12.16 -16.56 11.26
CA GLU A 263 -12.57 -17.78 10.57
C GLU A 263 -11.77 -17.98 9.27
N VAL A 264 -11.67 -16.93 8.46
CA VAL A 264 -10.96 -16.97 7.17
C VAL A 264 -9.44 -17.00 7.36
N LEU A 265 -8.93 -16.29 8.37
CA LEU A 265 -7.50 -16.28 8.72
C LEU A 265 -7.00 -17.65 9.20
N VAL A 266 -7.81 -18.38 10.00
CA VAL A 266 -7.48 -19.73 10.47
C VAL A 266 -7.51 -20.74 9.34
N MET A 267 -8.54 -20.69 8.49
CA MET A 267 -8.64 -21.58 7.32
C MET A 267 -7.45 -21.46 6.38
N ALA A 268 -6.85 -20.27 6.30
CA ALA A 268 -5.63 -20.07 5.50
C ALA A 268 -4.41 -20.72 6.14
N ALA A 269 -4.21 -20.54 7.45
CA ALA A 269 -3.04 -21.05 8.17
C ALA A 269 -2.98 -22.58 8.22
N VAL A 270 -4.13 -23.26 8.29
CA VAL A 270 -4.21 -24.74 8.36
C VAL A 270 -3.82 -25.41 7.05
N ARG A 271 -4.10 -24.80 5.90
CA ARG A 271 -3.74 -25.39 4.59
C ARG A 271 -2.30 -25.11 4.18
N ASP A 272 -1.73 -23.96 4.54
CA ASP A 272 -0.32 -23.67 4.26
C ASP A 272 0.63 -24.58 5.07
N SER A 273 0.19 -25.11 6.24
CA SER A 273 0.95 -26.11 7.02
C SER A 273 0.78 -27.54 6.54
N GLY A 274 -0.18 -27.85 5.66
CA GLY A 274 -0.47 -29.21 5.16
C GLY A 274 0.21 -29.58 3.85
N GLU A 275 0.77 -28.62 3.10
CA GLU A 275 1.42 -28.89 1.80
C GLU A 275 2.94 -29.17 1.89
N GLU A 276 3.58 -28.99 3.06
CA GLU A 276 5.01 -29.35 3.25
C GLU A 276 5.27 -30.83 3.56
N GLY A 277 4.26 -31.69 3.50
CA GLY A 277 4.34 -33.08 3.89
C GLY A 277 3.94 -34.10 2.83
N GLN A 278 4.56 -34.07 1.61
CA GLN A 278 4.65 -35.28 0.79
C GLN A 278 5.94 -35.31 -0.04
N PRO A 279 6.65 -36.46 -0.05
CA PRO A 279 7.97 -36.64 -0.66
C PRO A 279 7.97 -36.56 -2.17
#